data_45ed26a6c91a35f772538cd8bcaad1c1
#
_entry.id   45ed26a6c91a35f772538cd8bcaad1c1
#
_cell.length_a   1.000
_cell.length_b   1.000
_cell.length_c   1.000
_cell.angle_alpha   90.00
_cell.angle_beta   90.00
_cell.angle_gamma   90.00
#
_symmetry.space_group_name_H-M   'P 1'
#
loop_
_entity.id
_entity.type
_entity.pdbx_description
1 polymer ?
#
loop_
_entity_poly.entity_id
_entity_poly.type
_entity_poly.pdbx_seq_one_letter_code
_entity_poly.pdbx_strand_id
1 'polypeptide(L)'
;MGVNRFADTVSKLQQLKPWEVPTNAEVQDHIVALYNQVHGSGGEAFAERESRYLNRFIVDDKKKWNVTSLSVFLAYVDLAVKDLTLEPGAQALCYLLNRSTKLKDSNGKDYWENRVYIAITGYGEILQRQRAGQIRHCDSPTVVYAGDEFSYKEVDGRKHVTYGLNINHDPGNPIACFMKITRLDGSIDYGIMLPEGWKRLQAYSDKQNGDYKNTLYTCGIGGSIDPGFLIAKFVKHAFKNYPKLPIGKGMVMEADLPEEEQMPDYYSMGGGVGVEAPEAPQEPQKPESFAEPADHSEGVTVDPAGYGEDFDDGTF
;
A
#
# COMPACT_ATOMS: atom_id res chain seq x y z
N MET A 1 26.75 -2.95 -27.98
CA MET A 1 26.78 -4.25 -27.25
C MET A 1 25.86 -4.21 -26.02
N GLY A 2 24.62 -3.74 -26.12
CA GLY A 2 23.70 -3.57 -24.99
C GLY A 2 22.50 -4.52 -24.94
N VAL A 3 22.24 -5.27 -25.99
CA VAL A 3 20.96 -5.99 -26.16
C VAL A 3 20.94 -7.37 -25.49
N ASN A 4 22.07 -7.98 -25.20
CA ASN A 4 22.12 -9.33 -24.64
C ASN A 4 22.13 -9.41 -23.11
N ARG A 5 22.42 -8.32 -22.39
CA ARG A 5 22.52 -8.37 -20.92
C ARG A 5 21.18 -8.70 -20.23
N PHE A 6 20.07 -8.19 -20.76
CA PHE A 6 18.75 -8.45 -20.15
C PHE A 6 18.32 -9.91 -20.37
N ALA A 7 18.52 -10.46 -21.58
CA ALA A 7 18.18 -11.85 -21.88
C ALA A 7 19.01 -12.83 -21.04
N ASP A 8 20.32 -12.57 -20.88
CA ASP A 8 21.20 -13.37 -20.04
C ASP A 8 20.77 -13.29 -18.55
N THR A 9 20.40 -12.11 -18.08
CA THR A 9 19.89 -11.91 -16.72
C THR A 9 18.58 -12.69 -16.52
N VAL A 10 17.64 -12.63 -17.45
CA VAL A 10 16.36 -13.35 -17.36
C VAL A 10 16.59 -14.87 -17.31
N SER A 11 17.50 -15.40 -18.13
CA SER A 11 17.83 -16.84 -18.13
C SER A 11 18.42 -17.31 -16.80
N LYS A 12 19.25 -16.48 -16.17
CA LYS A 12 19.82 -16.76 -14.84
C LYS A 12 18.76 -16.65 -13.75
N LEU A 13 17.88 -15.66 -13.82
CA LEU A 13 16.79 -15.47 -12.86
C LEU A 13 15.82 -16.65 -12.84
N GLN A 14 15.60 -17.32 -13.97
CA GLN A 14 14.75 -18.52 -14.04
C GLN A 14 15.30 -19.71 -13.25
N GLN A 15 16.59 -19.71 -12.94
CA GLN A 15 17.24 -20.75 -12.13
C GLN A 15 17.17 -20.47 -10.62
N LEU A 16 16.89 -19.24 -10.22
CA LEU A 16 16.75 -18.81 -8.83
C LEU A 16 15.33 -19.04 -8.33
N LYS A 17 15.20 -19.35 -7.05
CA LYS A 17 13.90 -19.28 -6.37
C LYS A 17 13.57 -17.83 -6.03
N PRO A 18 12.28 -17.46 -5.96
CA PRO A 18 11.88 -16.07 -5.70
C PRO A 18 12.56 -15.42 -4.48
N TRP A 19 12.74 -16.18 -3.40
CA TRP A 19 13.38 -15.69 -2.17
C TRP A 19 14.91 -15.61 -2.23
N GLU A 20 15.53 -16.18 -3.25
CA GLU A 20 16.98 -16.08 -3.49
C GLU A 20 17.34 -14.83 -4.27
N VAL A 21 16.38 -14.28 -5.03
CA VAL A 21 16.58 -13.11 -5.89
C VAL A 21 17.12 -11.89 -5.13
N PRO A 22 16.53 -11.46 -3.98
CA PRO A 22 17.00 -10.25 -3.31
C PRO A 22 18.41 -10.36 -2.72
N THR A 23 18.88 -11.58 -2.46
CA THR A 23 20.19 -11.84 -1.83
C THR A 23 21.24 -12.36 -2.82
N ASN A 24 20.87 -12.54 -4.07
CA ASN A 24 21.81 -12.97 -5.11
C ASN A 24 22.80 -11.84 -5.45
N ALA A 25 24.10 -12.13 -5.43
CA ALA A 25 25.16 -11.14 -5.62
C ALA A 25 25.06 -10.42 -6.98
N GLU A 26 24.83 -11.14 -8.08
CA GLU A 26 24.70 -10.53 -9.42
C GLU A 26 23.48 -9.60 -9.50
N VAL A 27 22.38 -9.95 -8.82
CA VAL A 27 21.18 -9.10 -8.72
C VAL A 27 21.49 -7.85 -7.92
N GLN A 28 22.16 -7.97 -6.77
CA GLN A 28 22.54 -6.82 -5.95
C GLN A 28 23.47 -5.88 -6.71
N ASP A 29 24.51 -6.40 -7.37
CA ASP A 29 25.41 -5.61 -8.19
C ASP A 29 24.67 -4.84 -9.29
N HIS A 30 23.68 -5.50 -9.92
CA HIS A 30 22.85 -4.85 -10.94
C HIS A 30 21.99 -3.71 -10.33
N ILE A 31 21.37 -3.93 -9.19
CA ILE A 31 20.55 -2.93 -8.50
C ILE A 31 21.41 -1.73 -8.03
N VAL A 32 22.60 -1.99 -7.48
CA VAL A 32 23.56 -0.95 -7.08
C VAL A 32 23.94 -0.09 -8.29
N ALA A 33 24.31 -0.73 -9.40
CA ALA A 33 24.69 -0.02 -10.62
C ALA A 33 23.54 0.81 -11.18
N LEU A 34 22.33 0.24 -11.22
CA LEU A 34 21.12 0.92 -11.69
C LEU A 34 20.77 2.12 -10.81
N TYR A 35 20.75 1.92 -9.49
CA TYR A 35 20.45 2.99 -8.53
C TYR A 35 21.47 4.14 -8.67
N ASN A 36 22.76 3.85 -8.71
CA ASN A 36 23.81 4.86 -8.89
C ASN A 36 23.71 5.57 -10.24
N GLN A 37 23.29 4.87 -11.30
CA GLN A 37 23.06 5.47 -12.61
C GLN A 37 21.89 6.48 -12.58
N VAL A 38 20.83 6.17 -11.85
CA VAL A 38 19.61 7.01 -11.78
C VAL A 38 19.79 8.15 -10.78
N HIS A 39 20.35 7.87 -9.59
CA HIS A 39 20.36 8.80 -8.45
C HIS A 39 21.77 9.36 -8.13
N GLY A 40 22.81 8.83 -8.75
CA GLY A 40 24.19 9.30 -8.62
C GLY A 40 25.03 8.51 -7.63
N SER A 41 24.51 8.14 -6.47
CA SER A 41 25.23 7.39 -5.43
C SER A 41 24.27 6.76 -4.42
N GLY A 42 24.77 5.90 -3.53
CA GLY A 42 23.99 5.31 -2.43
C GLY A 42 23.38 3.95 -2.75
N GLY A 43 23.68 3.38 -3.94
CA GLY A 43 23.13 2.11 -4.39
C GLY A 43 23.42 0.93 -3.46
N GLU A 44 24.63 0.88 -2.85
CA GLU A 44 24.99 -0.19 -1.91
C GLU A 44 24.10 -0.19 -0.66
N ALA A 45 23.94 0.98 -0.03
CA ALA A 45 23.09 1.13 1.14
C ALA A 45 21.61 0.85 0.80
N PHE A 46 21.17 1.29 -0.38
CA PHE A 46 19.82 0.98 -0.89
C PHE A 46 19.62 -0.53 -1.07
N ALA A 47 20.53 -1.19 -1.81
CA ALA A 47 20.43 -2.61 -2.10
C ALA A 47 20.48 -3.45 -0.81
N GLU A 48 21.36 -3.13 0.12
CA GLU A 48 21.44 -3.81 1.41
C GLU A 48 20.14 -3.70 2.21
N ARG A 49 19.57 -2.49 2.30
CA ARG A 49 18.33 -2.25 3.05
C ARG A 49 17.13 -2.96 2.40
N GLU A 50 16.90 -2.72 1.12
CA GLU A 50 15.71 -3.23 0.44
C GLU A 50 15.75 -4.73 0.21
N SER A 51 16.94 -5.33 0.03
CA SER A 51 17.07 -6.80 -0.05
C SER A 51 16.55 -7.49 1.21
N ARG A 52 16.80 -6.91 2.39
CA ARG A 52 16.30 -7.44 3.67
C ARG A 52 14.78 -7.39 3.74
N TYR A 53 14.17 -6.28 3.36
CA TYR A 53 12.72 -6.14 3.36
C TYR A 53 12.04 -7.05 2.32
N LEU A 54 12.55 -7.08 1.09
CA LEU A 54 12.06 -7.98 0.05
C LEU A 54 12.16 -9.45 0.47
N ASN A 55 13.33 -9.85 0.96
CA ASN A 55 13.55 -11.24 1.41
C ASN A 55 12.60 -11.60 2.55
N ARG A 56 12.46 -10.75 3.57
CA ARG A 56 11.55 -10.97 4.69
C ARG A 56 10.12 -11.17 4.21
N PHE A 57 9.59 -10.28 3.37
CA PHE A 57 8.22 -10.40 2.85
C PHE A 57 7.99 -11.67 2.04
N ILE A 58 8.99 -12.12 1.29
CA ILE A 58 8.86 -13.30 0.41
C ILE A 58 9.13 -14.60 1.17
N VAL A 59 10.08 -14.60 2.12
CA VAL A 59 10.45 -15.81 2.91
C VAL A 59 9.41 -16.11 3.97
N ASP A 60 8.89 -15.09 4.66
CA ASP A 60 7.97 -15.25 5.79
C ASP A 60 6.65 -15.93 5.34
N ASP A 61 6.32 -15.82 4.04
CA ASP A 61 5.09 -16.43 3.52
C ASP A 61 5.28 -17.07 2.14
N LYS A 62 6.18 -18.06 2.06
CA LYS A 62 6.50 -18.79 0.80
C LYS A 62 5.30 -19.42 0.11
N LYS A 63 4.31 -19.87 0.88
CA LYS A 63 3.09 -20.49 0.33
C LYS A 63 2.18 -19.45 -0.32
N LYS A 64 2.06 -18.29 0.30
CA LYS A 64 1.25 -17.16 -0.17
C LYS A 64 1.92 -16.45 -1.34
N TRP A 65 3.23 -16.29 -1.29
CA TRP A 65 4.01 -15.62 -2.30
C TRP A 65 4.53 -16.58 -3.38
N ASN A 66 3.67 -17.43 -3.90
CA ASN A 66 3.99 -18.29 -5.05
C ASN A 66 4.13 -17.44 -6.33
N VAL A 67 5.15 -16.61 -6.36
CA VAL A 67 5.44 -15.64 -7.42
C VAL A 67 6.67 -16.06 -8.22
N THR A 68 6.89 -15.45 -9.38
CA THR A 68 8.06 -15.77 -10.20
C THR A 68 9.29 -14.94 -9.78
N SER A 69 10.48 -15.52 -9.93
CA SER A 69 11.75 -14.83 -9.65
C SER A 69 11.91 -13.58 -10.51
N LEU A 70 11.44 -13.62 -11.76
CA LEU A 70 11.44 -12.45 -12.64
C LEU A 70 10.59 -11.32 -12.07
N SER A 71 9.40 -11.60 -11.52
CA SER A 71 8.55 -10.56 -10.95
C SER A 71 9.15 -9.93 -9.69
N VAL A 72 9.85 -10.71 -8.86
CA VAL A 72 10.61 -10.20 -7.71
C VAL A 72 11.73 -9.27 -8.16
N PHE A 73 12.49 -9.68 -9.17
CA PHE A 73 13.54 -8.86 -9.74
C PHE A 73 13.01 -7.53 -10.30
N LEU A 74 11.91 -7.57 -11.07
CA LEU A 74 11.30 -6.36 -11.62
C LEU A 74 10.77 -5.43 -10.51
N ALA A 75 10.20 -5.98 -9.45
CA ALA A 75 9.79 -5.19 -8.29
C ALA A 75 11.00 -4.52 -7.61
N TYR A 76 12.15 -5.21 -7.53
CA TYR A 76 13.37 -4.64 -6.98
C TYR A 76 13.93 -3.52 -7.87
N VAL A 77 13.91 -3.71 -9.19
CA VAL A 77 14.24 -2.66 -10.18
C VAL A 77 13.34 -1.45 -9.99
N ASP A 78 12.04 -1.65 -9.87
CA ASP A 78 11.07 -0.58 -9.66
C ASP A 78 11.33 0.22 -8.37
N LEU A 79 11.68 -0.46 -7.26
CA LEU A 79 12.09 0.21 -6.02
C LEU A 79 13.32 1.07 -6.24
N ALA A 80 14.34 0.52 -6.92
CA ALA A 80 15.61 1.22 -7.18
C ALA A 80 15.41 2.45 -8.07
N VAL A 81 14.65 2.32 -9.15
CA VAL A 81 14.40 3.42 -10.08
C VAL A 81 13.57 4.55 -9.43
N LYS A 82 12.61 4.19 -8.56
CA LYS A 82 11.72 5.14 -7.90
C LYS A 82 12.26 5.66 -6.57
N ASP A 83 13.40 5.14 -6.09
CA ASP A 83 13.95 5.41 -4.75
C ASP A 83 12.89 5.29 -3.65
N LEU A 84 12.18 4.16 -3.67
CA LEU A 84 11.19 3.82 -2.66
C LEU A 84 11.73 2.79 -1.68
N THR A 85 11.19 2.78 -0.47
CA THR A 85 11.52 1.78 0.55
C THR A 85 10.31 0.97 0.96
N LEU A 86 10.53 -0.31 1.21
CA LEU A 86 9.56 -1.24 1.80
C LEU A 86 9.56 -1.18 3.33
N GLU A 87 10.26 -0.23 3.94
CA GLU A 87 10.25 -0.04 5.38
C GLU A 87 8.81 0.07 5.89
N PRO A 88 8.39 -0.84 6.80
CA PRO A 88 7.03 -0.85 7.30
C PRO A 88 6.80 0.28 8.30
N GLY A 89 5.56 0.71 8.43
CA GLY A 89 5.16 1.72 9.41
C GLY A 89 3.96 2.54 8.95
N ALA A 90 3.51 3.43 9.81
CA ALA A 90 2.35 4.28 9.53
C ALA A 90 2.54 5.19 8.31
N GLN A 91 3.79 5.53 7.99
CA GLN A 91 4.17 6.37 6.85
C GLN A 91 4.89 5.58 5.75
N ALA A 92 4.63 4.28 5.65
CA ALA A 92 5.22 3.44 4.62
C ALA A 92 5.03 4.05 3.23
N LEU A 93 6.09 4.03 2.41
CA LEU A 93 6.07 4.63 1.07
C LEU A 93 5.46 3.70 0.03
N CYS A 94 5.61 2.40 0.21
CA CYS A 94 5.06 1.40 -0.69
C CYS A 94 4.89 0.04 0.01
N TYR A 95 4.15 -0.84 -0.65
CA TYR A 95 3.95 -2.23 -0.22
C TYR A 95 4.16 -3.18 -1.40
N LEU A 96 4.46 -4.44 -1.09
CA LEU A 96 4.42 -5.52 -2.07
C LEU A 96 2.99 -6.05 -2.22
N LEU A 97 2.60 -6.29 -3.45
CA LEU A 97 1.35 -6.95 -3.81
C LEU A 97 1.62 -8.21 -4.61
N ASN A 98 0.99 -9.31 -4.23
CA ASN A 98 0.91 -10.49 -5.06
C ASN A 98 -0.38 -10.45 -5.88
N ARG A 99 -0.26 -10.51 -7.21
CA ARG A 99 -1.39 -10.54 -8.12
C ARG A 99 -1.29 -11.70 -9.10
N SER A 100 -2.41 -12.39 -9.28
CA SER A 100 -2.55 -13.32 -10.38
C SER A 100 -2.79 -12.53 -11.67
N THR A 101 -1.89 -12.68 -12.62
CA THR A 101 -1.91 -11.96 -13.89
C THR A 101 -2.13 -12.96 -15.03
N LYS A 102 -3.11 -12.65 -15.89
CA LYS A 102 -3.38 -13.45 -17.09
C LYS A 102 -2.41 -13.06 -18.20
N LEU A 103 -1.68 -14.02 -18.69
CA LEU A 103 -0.67 -13.88 -19.73
C LEU A 103 -0.97 -14.78 -20.91
N LYS A 104 -0.29 -14.54 -22.03
CA LYS A 104 -0.31 -15.44 -23.19
C LYS A 104 1.04 -16.07 -23.41
N ASP A 105 1.06 -17.36 -23.66
CA ASP A 105 2.28 -18.08 -24.07
C ASP A 105 2.64 -17.77 -25.53
N SER A 106 3.76 -18.33 -26.00
CA SER A 106 4.24 -18.19 -27.39
C SER A 106 3.23 -18.70 -28.43
N ASN A 107 2.29 -19.54 -28.03
CA ASN A 107 1.25 -20.12 -28.88
C ASN A 107 -0.08 -19.35 -28.78
N GLY A 108 -0.10 -18.25 -28.03
CA GLY A 108 -1.30 -17.42 -27.81
C GLY A 108 -2.29 -18.01 -26.79
N LYS A 109 -1.94 -19.09 -26.08
CA LYS A 109 -2.77 -19.71 -25.05
C LYS A 109 -2.66 -18.94 -23.74
N ASP A 110 -3.79 -18.65 -23.12
CA ASP A 110 -3.87 -17.97 -21.84
C ASP A 110 -3.35 -18.85 -20.70
N TYR A 111 -2.53 -18.27 -19.82
CA TYR A 111 -2.12 -18.87 -18.54
C TYR A 111 -2.10 -17.81 -17.44
N TRP A 112 -2.13 -18.26 -16.18
CA TRP A 112 -2.09 -17.37 -15.02
C TRP A 112 -0.75 -17.49 -14.31
N GLU A 113 -0.20 -16.35 -13.93
CA GLU A 113 1.07 -16.24 -13.20
C GLU A 113 0.92 -15.27 -12.04
N ASN A 114 1.38 -15.67 -10.86
CA ASN A 114 1.44 -14.76 -9.72
C ASN A 114 2.70 -13.89 -9.82
N ARG A 115 2.49 -12.59 -9.74
CA ARG A 115 3.54 -11.58 -9.85
C ARG A 115 3.56 -10.65 -8.67
N VAL A 116 4.77 -10.23 -8.28
CA VAL A 116 4.98 -9.16 -7.31
C VAL A 116 4.88 -7.81 -8.01
N TYR A 117 4.14 -6.91 -7.40
CA TYR A 117 4.05 -5.51 -7.80
C TYR A 117 4.33 -4.60 -6.62
N ILE A 118 4.89 -3.43 -6.90
CA ILE A 118 5.05 -2.37 -5.92
C ILE A 118 3.80 -1.50 -5.92
N ALA A 119 3.20 -1.40 -4.76
CA ALA A 119 2.05 -0.53 -4.54
C ALA A 119 2.47 0.73 -3.78
N ILE A 120 2.47 1.85 -4.45
CA ILE A 120 2.85 3.15 -3.87
C ILE A 120 1.72 3.66 -2.99
N THR A 121 2.02 4.09 -1.77
CA THR A 121 1.06 4.71 -0.85
C THR A 121 0.80 6.18 -1.18
N GLY A 122 -0.12 6.81 -0.45
CA GLY A 122 -0.28 8.27 -0.53
C GLY A 122 0.99 9.03 -0.16
N TYR A 123 1.69 8.59 0.89
CA TYR A 123 2.98 9.21 1.29
C TYR A 123 4.05 9.02 0.22
N GLY A 124 4.14 7.83 -0.37
CA GLY A 124 5.06 7.56 -1.47
C GLY A 124 4.79 8.44 -2.69
N GLU A 125 3.52 8.65 -3.04
CA GLU A 125 3.11 9.52 -4.14
C GLU A 125 3.53 10.98 -3.90
N ILE A 126 3.27 11.51 -2.71
CA ILE A 126 3.67 12.88 -2.33
C ILE A 126 5.19 13.02 -2.41
N LEU A 127 5.93 12.10 -1.79
CA LEU A 127 7.40 12.14 -1.77
C LEU A 127 8.00 12.12 -3.18
N GLN A 128 7.51 11.24 -4.05
CA GLN A 128 7.99 11.18 -5.44
C GLN A 128 7.72 12.47 -6.20
N ARG A 129 6.56 13.10 -6.01
CA ARG A 129 6.23 14.38 -6.65
C ARG A 129 7.06 15.54 -6.14
N GLN A 130 7.37 15.55 -4.85
CA GLN A 130 8.32 16.51 -4.27
C GLN A 130 9.72 16.35 -4.86
N ARG A 131 10.24 15.11 -4.93
CA ARG A 131 11.56 14.80 -5.52
C ARG A 131 11.64 15.16 -7.00
N ALA A 132 10.55 14.92 -7.73
CA ALA A 132 10.45 15.27 -9.15
C ALA A 132 10.22 16.76 -9.40
N GLY A 133 10.09 17.57 -8.35
CA GLY A 133 9.88 19.01 -8.49
C GLY A 133 8.51 19.41 -9.05
N GLN A 134 7.51 18.54 -8.99
CA GLN A 134 6.15 18.91 -9.42
C GLN A 134 5.41 19.70 -8.35
N ILE A 135 5.71 19.43 -7.09
CA ILE A 135 5.14 20.13 -5.94
C ILE A 135 6.24 20.51 -4.95
N ARG A 136 6.02 21.60 -4.24
CA ARG A 136 6.89 22.03 -3.15
C ARG A 136 6.47 21.42 -1.82
N HIS A 137 5.15 21.41 -1.57
CA HIS A 137 4.57 20.95 -0.30
C HIS A 137 3.10 20.59 -0.50
N CYS A 138 2.62 19.62 0.31
CA CYS A 138 1.20 19.34 0.49
C CYS A 138 0.88 19.45 1.98
N ASP A 139 -0.22 20.11 2.30
CA ASP A 139 -0.80 20.05 3.64
C ASP A 139 -1.37 18.64 3.89
N SER A 140 -1.61 18.29 5.15
CA SER A 140 -2.29 17.04 5.47
C SER A 140 -3.70 17.06 4.89
N PRO A 141 -4.16 15.93 4.29
CA PRO A 141 -5.53 15.84 3.82
C PRO A 141 -6.53 16.02 4.97
N THR A 142 -7.59 16.76 4.68
CA THR A 142 -8.66 17.05 5.65
C THR A 142 -9.96 16.42 5.17
N VAL A 143 -10.58 15.61 6.03
CA VAL A 143 -11.95 15.12 5.83
C VAL A 143 -12.90 16.17 6.37
N VAL A 144 -13.86 16.58 5.56
CA VAL A 144 -14.89 17.55 5.88
C VAL A 144 -16.17 16.80 6.20
N TYR A 145 -16.81 17.16 7.29
CA TYR A 145 -18.05 16.54 7.76
C TYR A 145 -19.24 17.47 7.64
N ALA A 146 -20.44 16.91 7.64
CA ALA A 146 -21.66 17.70 7.68
C ALA A 146 -21.71 18.53 8.97
N GLY A 147 -21.92 19.84 8.81
CA GLY A 147 -21.88 20.81 9.91
C GLY A 147 -20.58 21.61 9.96
N ASP A 148 -19.51 21.21 9.27
CA ASP A 148 -18.34 22.06 9.08
C ASP A 148 -18.65 23.23 8.14
N GLU A 149 -17.96 24.35 8.32
CA GLU A 149 -17.96 25.46 7.37
C GLU A 149 -17.10 25.10 6.18
N PHE A 150 -17.73 24.71 5.06
CA PHE A 150 -17.00 24.30 3.86
C PHE A 150 -17.57 24.96 2.61
N SER A 151 -16.69 25.59 1.85
CA SER A 151 -17.02 26.16 0.54
C SER A 151 -15.95 25.81 -0.47
N TYR A 152 -16.37 25.28 -1.60
CA TYR A 152 -15.54 25.00 -2.76
C TYR A 152 -16.07 25.77 -3.98
N LYS A 153 -15.19 26.45 -4.65
CA LYS A 153 -15.48 27.17 -5.93
C LYS A 153 -14.34 26.96 -6.92
N GLU A 154 -14.70 26.82 -8.17
CA GLU A 154 -13.74 26.85 -9.26
C GLU A 154 -14.05 28.07 -10.13
N VAL A 155 -13.07 28.97 -10.25
CA VAL A 155 -13.18 30.22 -11.01
C VAL A 155 -11.96 30.30 -11.94
N ASP A 156 -12.20 30.46 -13.24
CA ASP A 156 -11.16 30.55 -14.26
C ASP A 156 -10.13 29.39 -14.18
N GLY A 157 -10.61 28.16 -13.93
CA GLY A 157 -9.79 26.97 -13.81
C GLY A 157 -8.96 26.90 -12.52
N ARG A 158 -9.18 27.82 -11.57
CA ARG A 158 -8.54 27.81 -10.24
C ARG A 158 -9.52 27.38 -9.16
N LYS A 159 -9.11 26.44 -8.36
CA LYS A 159 -9.88 25.95 -7.22
C LYS A 159 -9.64 26.82 -5.99
N HIS A 160 -10.71 27.17 -5.32
CA HIS A 160 -10.71 27.93 -4.08
C HIS A 160 -11.46 27.13 -3.02
N VAL A 161 -10.82 26.90 -1.88
CA VAL A 161 -11.41 26.21 -0.73
C VAL A 161 -11.37 27.13 0.48
N THR A 162 -12.49 27.25 1.15
CA THR A 162 -12.61 27.84 2.50
C THR A 162 -13.10 26.73 3.42
N TYR A 163 -12.42 26.56 4.55
CA TYR A 163 -12.74 25.53 5.54
C TYR A 163 -12.63 26.06 6.94
N GLY A 164 -13.63 25.77 7.76
CA GLY A 164 -13.67 26.00 9.19
C GLY A 164 -14.20 24.76 9.90
N LEU A 165 -13.43 24.22 10.84
CA LEU A 165 -13.84 23.07 11.64
C LEU A 165 -14.93 23.49 12.62
N ASN A 166 -16.06 22.79 12.59
CA ASN A 166 -17.07 22.85 13.63
C ASN A 166 -16.91 21.65 14.57
N ILE A 167 -16.60 21.88 15.83
CA ILE A 167 -16.43 20.81 16.83
C ILE A 167 -17.69 19.97 17.06
N ASN A 168 -18.85 20.47 16.67
CA ASN A 168 -20.16 19.80 16.79
C ASN A 168 -20.63 19.23 15.43
N HIS A 169 -19.71 19.03 14.47
CA HIS A 169 -20.05 18.40 13.19
C HIS A 169 -20.54 16.96 13.37
N ASP A 170 -21.19 16.42 12.36
CA ASP A 170 -21.60 15.01 12.33
C ASP A 170 -20.46 14.11 11.79
N PRO A 171 -19.73 13.38 12.66
CA PRO A 171 -18.61 12.55 12.23
C PRO A 171 -19.05 11.32 11.40
N GLY A 172 -20.34 11.00 11.38
CA GLY A 172 -20.91 9.92 10.57
C GLY A 172 -21.19 10.32 9.12
N ASN A 173 -21.06 11.60 8.79
CA ASN A 173 -21.44 12.12 7.47
C ASN A 173 -20.31 12.92 6.81
N PRO A 174 -19.27 12.25 6.26
CA PRO A 174 -18.24 12.93 5.48
C PRO A 174 -18.82 13.46 4.16
N ILE A 175 -18.61 14.75 3.88
CA ILE A 175 -19.14 15.44 2.70
C ILE A 175 -18.07 15.83 1.68
N ALA A 176 -16.79 15.84 2.07
CA ALA A 176 -15.66 16.08 1.17
C ALA A 176 -14.36 15.56 1.80
N CYS A 177 -13.33 15.42 0.98
CA CYS A 177 -11.94 15.36 1.41
C CYS A 177 -11.13 16.30 0.54
N PHE A 178 -10.28 17.14 1.14
CA PHE A 178 -9.46 18.07 0.37
C PHE A 178 -8.03 18.15 0.92
N MET A 179 -7.12 18.65 0.08
CA MET A 179 -5.73 18.89 0.42
C MET A 179 -5.23 20.10 -0.36
N LYS A 180 -4.54 21.00 0.31
CA LYS A 180 -3.85 22.12 -0.33
C LYS A 180 -2.50 21.66 -0.83
N ILE A 181 -2.19 21.99 -2.07
CA ILE A 181 -0.97 21.63 -2.78
C ILE A 181 -0.28 22.92 -3.18
N THR A 182 0.95 23.12 -2.73
CA THR A 182 1.79 24.24 -3.13
C THR A 182 2.74 23.78 -4.23
N ARG A 183 2.64 24.37 -5.41
CA ARG A 183 3.53 24.11 -6.55
C ARG A 183 4.89 24.78 -6.34
N LEU A 184 5.88 24.44 -7.19
CA LEU A 184 7.22 25.01 -7.10
C LEU A 184 7.24 26.54 -7.27
N ASP A 185 6.38 27.06 -8.15
CA ASP A 185 6.24 28.51 -8.40
C ASP A 185 5.52 29.26 -7.27
N GLY A 186 5.13 28.55 -6.20
CA GLY A 186 4.38 29.07 -5.06
C GLY A 186 2.88 29.19 -5.31
N SER A 187 2.39 28.86 -6.48
CA SER A 187 0.95 28.82 -6.74
C SER A 187 0.29 27.70 -5.93
N ILE A 188 -0.98 27.92 -5.57
CA ILE A 188 -1.76 27.00 -4.77
C ILE A 188 -2.75 26.29 -5.68
N ASP A 189 -2.81 24.96 -5.53
CA ASP A 189 -3.84 24.10 -6.10
C ASP A 189 -4.52 23.32 -4.97
N TYR A 190 -5.69 22.77 -5.24
CA TYR A 190 -6.43 21.94 -4.29
C TYR A 190 -6.80 20.61 -4.94
N GLY A 191 -6.42 19.51 -4.29
CA GLY A 191 -7.06 18.23 -4.49
C GLY A 191 -8.41 18.24 -3.77
N ILE A 192 -9.47 17.75 -4.40
CA ILE A 192 -10.80 17.65 -3.79
C ILE A 192 -11.45 16.36 -4.25
N MET A 193 -12.06 15.66 -3.32
CA MET A 193 -12.89 14.49 -3.59
C MET A 193 -14.23 14.66 -2.86
N LEU A 194 -15.30 14.53 -3.61
CA LEU A 194 -16.67 14.56 -3.12
C LEU A 194 -17.23 13.14 -2.96
N PRO A 195 -18.39 12.94 -2.32
CA PRO A 195 -18.98 11.62 -2.10
C PRO A 195 -19.12 10.76 -3.35
N GLU A 196 -19.41 11.35 -4.49
CA GLU A 196 -19.51 10.65 -5.77
C GLU A 196 -18.18 9.99 -6.15
N GLY A 197 -17.05 10.62 -5.78
CA GLY A 197 -15.70 10.09 -6.03
C GLY A 197 -15.46 8.77 -5.30
N TRP A 198 -15.59 8.74 -3.98
CA TRP A 198 -15.34 7.49 -3.23
C TRP A 198 -16.44 6.44 -3.40
N LYS A 199 -17.70 6.83 -3.64
CA LYS A 199 -18.78 5.88 -3.99
C LYS A 199 -18.49 5.18 -5.31
N ARG A 200 -17.92 5.90 -6.30
CA ARG A 200 -17.46 5.28 -7.55
C ARG A 200 -16.33 4.30 -7.31
N LEU A 201 -15.37 4.62 -6.41
CA LEU A 201 -14.29 3.71 -6.04
C LEU A 201 -14.83 2.49 -5.31
N GLN A 202 -15.82 2.65 -4.42
CA GLN A 202 -16.51 1.56 -3.76
C GLN A 202 -17.16 0.62 -4.77
N ALA A 203 -17.94 1.16 -5.71
CA ALA A 203 -18.59 0.36 -6.75
C ALA A 203 -17.57 -0.44 -7.60
N TYR A 204 -16.41 0.15 -7.84
CA TYR A 204 -15.32 -0.50 -8.54
C TYR A 204 -14.72 -1.66 -7.72
N SER A 205 -14.44 -1.40 -6.44
CA SER A 205 -13.96 -2.41 -5.49
C SER A 205 -14.94 -3.57 -5.36
N ASP A 206 -16.23 -3.27 -5.22
CA ASP A 206 -17.28 -4.29 -5.14
C ASP A 206 -17.35 -5.16 -6.39
N LYS A 207 -17.17 -4.56 -7.57
CA LYS A 207 -17.12 -5.31 -8.84
C LYS A 207 -15.89 -6.23 -8.93
N GLN A 208 -14.73 -5.78 -8.44
CA GLN A 208 -13.50 -6.58 -8.48
C GLN A 208 -13.51 -7.73 -7.47
N ASN A 209 -14.04 -7.48 -6.27
CA ASN A 209 -13.98 -8.42 -5.16
C ASN A 209 -15.18 -9.39 -5.12
N GLY A 210 -16.16 -9.23 -5.99
CA GLY A 210 -17.35 -10.09 -6.02
C GLY A 210 -18.10 -10.07 -4.70
N ASP A 211 -18.19 -11.24 -4.04
CA ASP A 211 -18.90 -11.40 -2.76
C ASP A 211 -18.11 -10.83 -1.55
N TYR A 212 -16.80 -10.61 -1.70
CA TYR A 212 -15.92 -10.08 -0.64
C TYR A 212 -15.86 -8.56 -0.69
N LYS A 213 -16.86 -7.91 -0.13
CA LYS A 213 -16.92 -6.43 -0.08
C LYS A 213 -15.87 -5.87 0.88
N ASN A 214 -15.22 -4.78 0.45
CA ASN A 214 -14.31 -4.06 1.33
C ASN A 214 -15.08 -3.25 2.38
N THR A 215 -15.01 -3.71 3.62
CA THR A 215 -15.72 -3.13 4.76
C THR A 215 -15.25 -1.72 5.11
N LEU A 216 -14.05 -1.29 4.68
CA LEU A 216 -13.53 0.06 4.95
C LEU A 216 -14.36 1.18 4.28
N TYR A 217 -15.17 0.84 3.28
CA TYR A 217 -16.13 1.79 2.72
C TYR A 217 -17.36 2.03 3.60
N THR A 218 -17.58 1.20 4.64
CA THR A 218 -18.80 1.22 5.47
C THR A 218 -18.55 1.02 6.96
N CYS A 219 -17.30 0.91 7.42
CA CYS A 219 -16.98 0.67 8.83
C CYS A 219 -16.79 1.97 9.67
N GLY A 220 -16.85 3.13 9.04
CA GLY A 220 -16.83 4.41 9.75
C GLY A 220 -18.10 4.66 10.55
N ILE A 221 -18.09 5.72 11.35
CA ILE A 221 -19.24 6.13 12.18
C ILE A 221 -20.47 6.30 11.30
N GLY A 222 -21.62 5.78 11.75
CA GLY A 222 -22.88 5.86 10.99
C GLY A 222 -22.90 5.04 9.70
N GLY A 223 -21.98 4.09 9.51
CA GLY A 223 -21.89 3.30 8.27
C GLY A 223 -21.18 4.05 7.12
N SER A 224 -20.48 5.13 7.45
CA SER A 224 -19.69 5.89 6.49
C SER A 224 -18.37 5.20 6.13
N ILE A 225 -17.64 5.78 5.18
CA ILE A 225 -16.27 5.35 4.87
C ILE A 225 -15.34 5.65 6.04
N ASP A 226 -14.38 4.74 6.31
CA ASP A 226 -13.31 4.99 7.29
C ASP A 226 -12.49 6.23 6.89
N PRO A 227 -12.30 7.21 7.80
CA PRO A 227 -11.60 8.45 7.46
C PRO A 227 -10.16 8.25 7.02
N GLY A 228 -9.43 7.33 7.66
CA GLY A 228 -8.04 7.04 7.29
C GLY A 228 -7.95 6.40 5.90
N PHE A 229 -8.88 5.49 5.60
CA PHE A 229 -9.01 4.90 4.28
C PHE A 229 -9.38 5.93 3.22
N LEU A 230 -10.34 6.82 3.51
CA LEU A 230 -10.71 7.92 2.61
C LEU A 230 -9.49 8.80 2.29
N ILE A 231 -8.71 9.20 3.30
CA ILE A 231 -7.49 9.97 3.12
C ILE A 231 -6.51 9.25 2.19
N ALA A 232 -6.27 7.97 2.43
CA ALA A 232 -5.34 7.18 1.61
C ALA A 232 -5.78 7.07 0.13
N LYS A 233 -7.08 6.87 -0.11
CA LYS A 233 -7.64 6.87 -1.48
C LYS A 233 -7.60 8.25 -2.11
N PHE A 234 -7.93 9.27 -1.32
CA PHE A 234 -7.96 10.66 -1.77
C PHE A 234 -6.60 11.15 -2.27
N VAL A 235 -5.50 10.92 -1.52
CA VAL A 235 -4.16 11.39 -1.91
C VAL A 235 -3.79 10.89 -3.30
N LYS A 236 -4.04 9.61 -3.60
CA LYS A 236 -3.80 9.07 -4.95
C LYS A 236 -4.63 9.77 -6.03
N HIS A 237 -5.89 10.08 -5.72
CA HIS A 237 -6.77 10.77 -6.64
C HIS A 237 -6.41 12.24 -6.85
N ALA A 238 -5.90 12.91 -5.83
CA ALA A 238 -5.53 14.32 -5.91
C ALA A 238 -4.50 14.60 -7.01
N PHE A 239 -3.64 13.62 -7.30
CA PHE A 239 -2.60 13.74 -8.31
C PHE A 239 -2.94 13.12 -9.67
N LYS A 240 -4.15 12.60 -9.85
CA LYS A 240 -4.55 11.94 -11.09
C LYS A 240 -4.42 12.84 -12.32
N ASN A 241 -4.64 14.14 -12.17
CA ASN A 241 -4.56 15.12 -13.25
C ASN A 241 -3.16 15.75 -13.40
N TYR A 242 -2.20 15.33 -12.59
CA TYR A 242 -0.81 15.77 -12.72
C TYR A 242 -0.09 14.93 -13.78
N PRO A 243 0.87 15.52 -14.50
CA PRO A 243 1.70 14.77 -15.45
C PRO A 243 2.39 13.60 -14.78
N LYS A 244 2.64 12.52 -15.53
CA LYS A 244 3.45 11.40 -15.06
C LYS A 244 4.83 11.90 -14.62
N LEU A 245 5.38 11.26 -13.59
CA LEU A 245 6.69 11.64 -13.06
C LEU A 245 7.78 11.22 -14.04
N PRO A 246 8.77 12.08 -14.32
CA PRO A 246 9.95 11.67 -15.02
C PRO A 246 10.77 10.72 -14.13
N ILE A 247 11.36 9.69 -14.74
CA ILE A 247 12.24 8.75 -14.08
C ILE A 247 13.66 9.01 -14.58
N GLY A 248 14.57 9.26 -13.64
CA GLY A 248 15.94 9.62 -13.98
C GLY A 248 16.02 10.93 -14.78
N LYS A 249 17.09 11.09 -15.56
CA LYS A 249 17.32 12.28 -16.38
C LYS A 249 16.43 12.29 -17.65
N GLY A 250 15.13 12.47 -17.47
CA GLY A 250 14.18 12.67 -18.58
C GLY A 250 13.50 11.41 -19.11
N MET A 251 13.65 10.27 -18.48
CA MET A 251 12.86 9.08 -18.83
C MET A 251 11.48 9.13 -18.18
N VAL A 252 10.44 8.88 -18.97
CA VAL A 252 9.07 8.69 -18.49
C VAL A 252 8.76 7.21 -18.57
N MET A 253 8.51 6.54 -17.45
CA MET A 253 7.95 5.19 -17.48
C MET A 253 6.45 5.28 -17.79
N GLU A 254 6.02 4.64 -18.84
CA GLU A 254 4.62 4.31 -18.99
C GLU A 254 4.26 3.22 -17.99
N ALA A 255 3.19 3.43 -17.25
CA ALA A 255 2.61 2.35 -16.47
C ALA A 255 1.91 1.41 -17.46
N ASP A 256 2.42 0.21 -17.61
CA ASP A 256 1.90 -0.81 -18.54
C ASP A 256 0.52 -1.38 -18.15
N LEU A 257 -0.07 -0.89 -17.07
CA LEU A 257 -1.38 -1.32 -16.60
C LEU A 257 -2.42 -0.22 -16.80
N PRO A 258 -3.63 -0.54 -17.27
CA PRO A 258 -4.75 0.40 -17.27
C PRO A 258 -4.92 1.02 -15.88
N GLU A 259 -5.17 2.34 -15.82
CA GLU A 259 -5.35 3.06 -14.54
C GLU A 259 -6.40 2.40 -13.63
N GLU A 260 -7.37 1.73 -14.23
CA GLU A 260 -8.44 0.99 -13.59
C GLU A 260 -7.96 -0.29 -12.90
N GLU A 261 -6.91 -0.93 -13.42
CA GLU A 261 -6.28 -2.11 -12.81
C GLU A 261 -5.20 -1.73 -11.80
N GLN A 262 -4.73 -0.48 -11.79
CA GLN A 262 -3.71 0.01 -10.86
C GLN A 262 -4.25 0.38 -9.48
N MET A 263 -5.57 0.33 -9.27
CA MET A 263 -6.18 0.58 -7.98
C MET A 263 -6.43 -0.72 -7.23
N PRO A 264 -5.40 -1.37 -6.69
CA PRO A 264 -5.63 -2.42 -5.72
C PRO A 264 -6.25 -1.77 -4.49
N ASP A 265 -7.20 -2.44 -3.95
CA ASP A 265 -7.74 -2.11 -2.66
C ASP A 265 -6.69 -2.50 -1.60
N TYR A 266 -5.78 -1.56 -1.27
CA TYR A 266 -4.67 -1.79 -0.35
C TYR A 266 -5.11 -2.23 1.03
N TYR A 267 -6.31 -1.83 1.41
CA TYR A 267 -6.83 -2.06 2.73
C TYR A 267 -7.68 -3.32 2.81
N SER A 268 -8.22 -3.81 1.68
CA SER A 268 -8.84 -5.15 1.65
C SER A 268 -7.80 -6.27 1.80
N MET A 269 -6.52 -5.96 1.50
CA MET A 269 -5.42 -6.88 1.78
C MET A 269 -4.92 -6.79 3.22
N GLY A 270 -5.65 -6.12 4.10
CA GLY A 270 -5.36 -5.95 5.52
C GLY A 270 -3.99 -5.35 5.73
N GLY A 271 -3.85 -4.24 6.40
CA GLY A 271 -2.54 -3.80 6.86
C GLY A 271 -1.81 -4.97 7.51
N GLY A 272 -0.93 -5.62 6.78
CA GLY A 272 -0.16 -6.77 7.17
C GLY A 272 -0.99 -7.98 7.64
N VAL A 273 -0.94 -9.05 6.97
CA VAL A 273 -1.55 -10.36 7.19
C VAL A 273 -2.88 -10.52 6.43
N GLY A 274 -2.77 -11.07 5.23
CA GLY A 274 -3.93 -11.68 4.62
C GLY A 274 -4.47 -12.75 5.55
N VAL A 275 -5.62 -12.50 6.13
CA VAL A 275 -6.39 -13.55 6.76
C VAL A 275 -6.91 -14.39 5.60
N GLU A 276 -6.33 -15.57 5.38
CA GLU A 276 -7.05 -16.64 4.70
C GLU A 276 -8.40 -16.73 5.38
N ALA A 277 -9.48 -16.72 4.60
CA ALA A 277 -10.77 -17.13 5.13
C ALA A 277 -10.55 -18.48 5.81
N PRO A 278 -10.94 -18.65 7.08
CA PRO A 278 -10.81 -19.94 7.73
C PRO A 278 -11.53 -20.96 6.85
N GLU A 279 -10.84 -22.04 6.48
CA GLU A 279 -11.51 -23.24 5.95
C GLU A 279 -12.71 -23.50 6.85
N ALA A 280 -13.87 -23.70 6.23
CA ALA A 280 -15.07 -24.02 6.95
C ALA A 280 -14.77 -25.15 7.94
N PRO A 281 -15.19 -25.04 9.21
CA PRO A 281 -14.89 -26.05 10.19
C PRO A 281 -15.38 -27.39 9.67
N GLN A 282 -14.46 -28.34 9.48
CA GLN A 282 -14.84 -29.74 9.32
C GLN A 282 -15.60 -30.09 10.58
N GLU A 283 -16.80 -30.62 10.42
CA GLU A 283 -17.60 -31.11 11.53
C GLU A 283 -16.75 -32.02 12.41
N PRO A 284 -16.72 -31.81 13.74
CA PRO A 284 -15.96 -32.66 14.62
C PRO A 284 -16.56 -34.08 14.58
N GLN A 285 -15.76 -35.03 14.10
CA GLN A 285 -16.05 -36.44 14.32
C GLN A 285 -16.16 -36.65 15.83
N LYS A 286 -17.31 -37.18 16.26
CA LYS A 286 -17.57 -37.58 17.64
C LYS A 286 -16.43 -38.48 18.14
N PRO A 287 -15.77 -38.16 19.28
CA PRO A 287 -14.98 -39.16 19.95
C PRO A 287 -15.91 -40.09 20.69
N GLU A 288 -15.63 -41.39 20.53
CA GLU A 288 -16.23 -42.46 21.33
C GLU A 288 -15.93 -42.25 22.82
N SER A 289 -16.93 -42.59 23.60
CA SER A 289 -16.97 -42.54 25.05
C SER A 289 -15.74 -43.16 25.75
N PHE A 290 -15.11 -42.37 26.60
CA PHE A 290 -14.36 -42.95 27.75
C PHE A 290 -14.87 -42.36 29.05
N ALA A 291 -15.01 -43.27 30.02
CA ALA A 291 -15.64 -43.15 31.31
C ALA A 291 -15.00 -42.08 32.23
N GLU A 292 -15.87 -41.47 33.06
CA GLU A 292 -15.50 -40.68 34.22
C GLU A 292 -14.62 -41.43 35.22
N PRO A 293 -13.75 -40.73 35.94
CA PRO A 293 -13.76 -40.89 37.39
C PRO A 293 -13.69 -39.56 38.17
N ALA A 294 -14.65 -39.50 39.12
CA ALA A 294 -14.59 -38.98 40.50
C ALA A 294 -13.86 -37.68 40.83
N ASP A 295 -14.68 -36.72 41.21
CA ASP A 295 -14.68 -35.76 42.31
C ASP A 295 -13.47 -35.79 43.30
N HIS A 296 -12.75 -34.69 43.40
CA HIS A 296 -12.16 -34.19 44.66
C HIS A 296 -12.11 -32.64 44.63
N SER A 297 -13.03 -32.09 45.40
CA SER A 297 -13.02 -30.72 45.92
C SER A 297 -11.80 -30.49 46.81
N GLU A 298 -11.09 -29.38 46.61
CA GLU A 298 -10.57 -28.57 47.75
C GLU A 298 -10.28 -27.15 47.24
N GLY A 299 -10.90 -26.19 47.93
CA GLY A 299 -10.80 -24.77 47.66
C GLY A 299 -9.49 -24.18 48.20
N VAL A 300 -9.00 -23.17 47.50
CA VAL A 300 -8.14 -22.14 48.07
C VAL A 300 -8.59 -20.77 47.53
N THR A 301 -9.15 -20.01 48.45
CA THR A 301 -9.37 -18.58 48.36
C THR A 301 -8.04 -17.86 48.51
N VAL A 302 -7.72 -16.93 47.61
CA VAL A 302 -6.73 -15.88 47.88
C VAL A 302 -7.29 -14.54 47.46
N ASP A 303 -7.32 -13.66 48.44
CA ASP A 303 -7.78 -12.26 48.45
C ASP A 303 -6.98 -11.35 47.50
N PRO A 304 -7.62 -10.27 46.97
CA PRO A 304 -6.93 -9.25 46.20
C PRO A 304 -6.50 -8.09 47.11
N ALA A 305 -5.23 -7.81 47.20
CA ALA A 305 -4.75 -6.51 47.70
C ALA A 305 -3.39 -6.12 47.09
N GLY A 306 -3.43 -5.03 46.38
CA GLY A 306 -2.58 -3.90 46.64
C GLY A 306 -1.28 -3.73 45.85
N TYR A 307 -1.14 -2.50 45.50
CA TYR A 307 0.00 -1.71 45.07
C TYR A 307 -0.04 -1.41 43.56
N GLY A 308 -0.20 -0.18 43.17
CA GLY A 308 0.24 1.15 43.66
C GLY A 308 1.40 1.63 42.84
N GLU A 309 1.11 2.59 42.02
CA GLU A 309 1.92 3.73 41.57
C GLU A 309 3.41 3.48 41.23
N ASP A 310 3.77 3.84 40.01
CA ASP A 310 4.60 5.03 39.79
C ASP A 310 4.62 5.40 38.28
N PHE A 311 4.09 6.57 38.01
CA PHE A 311 4.34 7.35 36.81
C PHE A 311 5.73 7.95 36.92
N ASP A 312 6.56 7.77 35.92
CA ASP A 312 7.67 8.70 35.70
C ASP A 312 7.55 9.36 34.32
N ASP A 313 7.40 10.65 34.39
CA ASP A 313 7.30 11.63 33.35
C ASP A 313 8.73 11.94 32.86
N GLY A 314 8.97 11.80 31.58
CA GLY A 314 10.28 12.06 30.97
C GLY A 314 10.16 12.49 29.52
N THR A 315 9.82 13.77 29.36
CA THR A 315 10.13 14.65 28.20
C THR A 315 11.40 14.28 27.44
N PHE A 316 11.27 14.08 26.13
CA PHE A 316 11.95 14.83 25.04
C PHE A 316 11.29 14.53 23.72
#